data_47ec488824395b35d215933dad1c2dba
#
_entry.id   47ec488824395b35d215933dad1c2dba
#
_cell.length_a   1.000
_cell.length_b   1.000
_cell.length_c   1.000
_cell.angle_alpha   90.00
_cell.angle_beta   90.00
_cell.angle_gamma   90.00
#
_symmetry.space_group_name_H-M   'P 1'
#
loop_
_entity.id
_entity.type
_entity.pdbx_description
1 polymer ?
#
loop_
_entity_poly.entity_id
_entity_poly.type
_entity_poly.pdbx_seq_one_letter_code
_entity_poly.pdbx_strand_id
1 'polypeptide(L)'
;MSLINYPTIFSFFSGSGFLDLGFETTGYNIAYVNEIFPPFMSAYRYSREKLNLPQPEYGYHEGEAADVSKLIAETPGQQLNELVKYSRKSNHIIGFIGGPPCPDFSVGGKNKGHL
;
A
#
# COMPACT_ATOMS: atom_id res chain seq x y z
N MET A 1 19.13 -4.44 -20.64
CA MET A 1 17.81 -4.95 -20.27
C MET A 1 17.92 -5.77 -19.00
N SER A 2 17.13 -5.45 -18.01
CA SER A 2 17.13 -6.22 -16.77
C SER A 2 16.33 -7.51 -16.96
N LEU A 3 16.92 -8.63 -16.53
CA LEU A 3 16.22 -9.92 -16.51
C LEU A 3 15.59 -10.20 -15.15
N ILE A 4 15.73 -9.26 -14.21
CA ILE A 4 15.17 -9.41 -12.88
C ILE A 4 13.72 -8.91 -12.88
N ASN A 5 12.82 -9.79 -12.45
CA ASN A 5 11.40 -9.47 -12.30
C ASN A 5 11.13 -9.21 -10.83
N TYR A 6 11.03 -7.93 -10.46
CA TYR A 6 10.69 -7.57 -9.10
C TYR A 6 9.19 -7.75 -8.85
N PRO A 7 8.80 -8.14 -7.63
CA PRO A 7 7.38 -8.24 -7.29
C PRO A 7 6.67 -6.91 -7.44
N THR A 8 5.40 -7.02 -7.78
CA THR A 8 4.48 -5.88 -7.74
C THR A 8 3.99 -5.72 -6.31
N ILE A 9 4.07 -4.51 -5.79
CA ILE A 9 3.83 -4.23 -4.38
C ILE A 9 2.47 -3.55 -4.18
N PHE A 10 1.72 -4.05 -3.22
CA PHE A 10 0.51 -3.43 -2.70
C PHE A 10 0.81 -2.88 -1.33
N SER A 11 0.64 -1.58 -1.18
CA SER A 11 0.99 -0.88 0.05
C SER A 11 -0.27 -0.60 0.87
N PHE A 12 -0.27 -1.06 2.11
CA PHE A 12 -1.33 -0.82 3.08
C PHE A 12 -0.77 -0.03 4.25
N PHE A 13 -1.59 0.82 4.84
CA PHE A 13 -1.13 1.71 5.90
C PHE A 13 0.09 2.50 5.45
N SER A 14 -0.02 3.09 4.25
CA SER A 14 1.16 3.64 3.58
C SER A 14 1.76 4.86 4.28
N GLY A 15 0.96 5.58 5.06
CA GLY A 15 1.38 6.84 5.62
C GLY A 15 1.75 7.81 4.51
N SER A 16 2.79 8.60 4.71
CA SER A 16 3.30 9.52 3.70
C SER A 16 4.27 8.88 2.70
N GLY A 17 4.53 7.57 2.80
CA GLY A 17 5.16 6.82 1.74
C GLY A 17 6.65 6.54 1.85
N PHE A 18 7.25 6.71 3.03
CA PHE A 18 8.70 6.48 3.16
C PHE A 18 9.08 5.02 2.93
N LEU A 19 8.28 4.08 3.43
CA LEU A 19 8.55 2.67 3.19
C LEU A 19 8.44 2.35 1.70
N ASP A 20 7.41 2.87 1.06
CA ASP A 20 7.17 2.64 -0.37
C ASP A 20 8.32 3.18 -1.22
N LEU A 21 8.83 4.36 -0.89
CA LEU A 21 9.97 4.94 -1.58
C LEU A 21 11.21 4.04 -1.50
N GLY A 22 11.42 3.41 -0.34
CA GLY A 22 12.51 2.46 -0.18
C GLY A 22 12.41 1.29 -1.16
N PHE A 23 11.22 0.76 -1.35
CA PHE A 23 11.01 -0.31 -2.32
C PHE A 23 11.17 0.19 -3.75
N GLU A 24 10.62 1.36 -4.08
CA GLU A 24 10.70 1.89 -5.44
C GLU A 24 12.12 2.26 -5.85
N THR A 25 12.94 2.75 -4.93
CA THR A 25 14.34 3.07 -5.25
C THR A 25 15.16 1.83 -5.57
N THR A 26 14.70 0.66 -5.17
CA THR A 26 15.37 -0.61 -5.48
C THR A 26 14.73 -1.35 -6.65
N GLY A 27 13.76 -0.73 -7.34
CA GLY A 27 13.20 -1.28 -8.57
C GLY A 27 11.81 -1.89 -8.45
N TYR A 28 11.25 -1.99 -7.25
CA TYR A 28 9.90 -2.54 -7.07
C TYR A 28 8.85 -1.56 -7.59
N ASN A 29 7.75 -2.12 -8.08
CA ASN A 29 6.64 -1.33 -8.60
C ASN A 29 5.50 -1.28 -7.58
N ILE A 30 5.13 -0.07 -7.15
CA ILE A 30 3.99 0.12 -6.27
C ILE A 30 2.74 0.24 -7.14
N ALA A 31 1.90 -0.78 -7.10
CA ALA A 31 0.72 -0.86 -7.97
C ALA A 31 -0.57 -0.41 -7.29
N TYR A 32 -0.60 -0.38 -5.97
CA TYR A 32 -1.79 -0.03 -5.21
C TYR A 32 -1.38 0.55 -3.87
N VAL A 33 -2.10 1.60 -3.44
CA VAL A 33 -1.81 2.30 -2.19
C VAL A 33 -3.08 2.48 -1.38
N ASN A 34 -3.01 2.16 -0.10
CA ASN A 34 -4.14 2.22 0.82
C ASN A 34 -3.72 2.96 2.07
N GLU A 35 -4.43 4.05 2.39
CA GLU A 35 -4.17 4.83 3.60
C GLU A 35 -5.49 5.48 4.05
N ILE A 36 -5.92 5.16 5.27
CA ILE A 36 -7.20 5.63 5.78
C ILE A 36 -7.19 7.14 6.13
N PHE A 37 -6.02 7.71 6.44
CA PHE A 37 -5.92 9.12 6.85
C PHE A 37 -5.64 10.01 5.64
N PRO A 38 -6.62 10.81 5.17
CA PRO A 38 -6.47 11.58 3.93
C PRO A 38 -5.27 12.54 3.91
N PRO A 39 -4.89 13.21 5.01
CA PRO A 39 -3.69 14.06 4.97
C PRO A 39 -2.41 13.30 4.64
N PHE A 40 -2.27 12.04 5.10
CA PHE A 40 -1.13 11.21 4.74
C PHE A 40 -1.16 10.85 3.25
N MET A 41 -2.33 10.55 2.73
CA MET A 41 -2.48 10.25 1.30
C MET A 41 -2.14 11.47 0.44
N SER A 42 -2.55 12.65 0.87
CA SER A 42 -2.20 13.88 0.16
C SER A 42 -0.69 14.09 0.12
N ALA A 43 0.01 13.86 1.23
CA ALA A 43 1.47 13.95 1.27
C ALA A 43 2.11 12.88 0.39
N TYR A 44 1.57 11.68 0.38
CA TYR A 44 2.04 10.58 -0.45
C TYR A 44 1.98 10.96 -1.93
N ARG A 45 0.83 11.43 -2.39
CA ARG A 45 0.64 11.83 -3.80
C ARG A 45 1.53 12.99 -4.18
N TYR A 46 1.66 13.97 -3.29
CA TYR A 46 2.52 15.14 -3.53
C TYR A 46 3.97 14.72 -3.75
N SER A 47 4.48 13.85 -2.88
CA SER A 47 5.86 13.38 -2.99
C SER A 47 6.09 12.63 -4.30
N ARG A 48 5.16 11.79 -4.70
CA ARG A 48 5.27 11.04 -5.95
C ARG A 48 5.30 11.97 -7.15
N GLU A 49 4.45 12.98 -7.15
CA GLU A 49 4.42 13.98 -8.21
C GLU A 49 5.75 14.72 -8.31
N LYS A 50 6.28 15.17 -7.18
CA LYS A 50 7.55 15.91 -7.15
C LYS A 50 8.75 15.05 -7.56
N LEU A 51 8.71 13.76 -7.27
CA LEU A 51 9.77 12.82 -7.64
C LEU A 51 9.56 12.21 -9.02
N ASN A 52 8.51 12.58 -9.72
CA ASN A 52 8.16 12.03 -11.04
C ASN A 52 8.02 10.51 -11.03
N LEU A 53 7.46 9.97 -9.95
CA LEU A 53 7.21 8.54 -9.85
C LEU A 53 5.93 8.16 -10.59
N PRO A 54 5.86 6.93 -11.15
CA PRO A 54 4.65 6.51 -11.85
C PRO A 54 3.47 6.38 -10.90
N GLN A 55 2.27 6.62 -11.43
CA GLN A 55 1.05 6.43 -10.67
C GLN A 55 0.78 4.93 -10.47
N PRO A 56 0.26 4.54 -9.29
CA PRO A 56 -0.09 3.13 -9.07
C PRO A 56 -1.16 2.66 -10.08
N GLU A 57 -0.93 1.51 -10.68
CA GLU A 57 -1.81 0.97 -11.71
C GLU A 57 -3.25 0.79 -11.21
N TYR A 58 -3.40 0.36 -9.95
CA TYR A 58 -4.70 0.11 -9.34
C TYR A 58 -5.17 1.23 -8.42
N GLY A 59 -4.42 2.33 -8.39
CA GLY A 59 -4.85 3.57 -7.76
C GLY A 59 -4.64 3.65 -6.26
N TYR A 60 -5.35 4.59 -5.69
CA TYR A 60 -5.27 4.94 -4.27
C TYR A 60 -6.63 4.78 -3.63
N HIS A 61 -6.66 4.24 -2.40
CA HIS A 61 -7.84 4.30 -1.55
C HIS A 61 -7.52 5.05 -0.27
N GLU A 62 -8.36 6.02 0.08
CA GLU A 62 -8.22 6.80 1.30
C GLU A 62 -9.56 6.92 2.04
N GLY A 63 -9.51 7.33 3.30
CA GLY A 63 -10.71 7.48 4.11
C GLY A 63 -11.41 6.14 4.33
N GLU A 64 -12.74 6.14 4.36
CA GLU A 64 -13.51 4.91 4.58
C GLU A 64 -13.23 3.83 3.54
N ALA A 65 -12.95 4.22 2.30
CA ALA A 65 -12.65 3.27 1.25
C ALA A 65 -11.36 2.49 1.51
N ALA A 66 -10.50 3.01 2.38
CA ALA A 66 -9.24 2.39 2.74
C ALA A 66 -9.33 1.54 4.00
N ASP A 67 -10.51 1.44 4.63
CA ASP A 67 -10.67 0.64 5.84
C ASP A 67 -10.47 -0.84 5.51
N VAL A 68 -9.37 -1.41 6.01
CA VAL A 68 -9.00 -2.79 5.67
C VAL A 68 -10.04 -3.81 6.15
N SER A 69 -10.82 -3.48 7.19
CA SER A 69 -11.88 -4.38 7.64
C SER A 69 -12.99 -4.53 6.61
N LYS A 70 -13.13 -3.59 5.69
CA LYS A 70 -14.13 -3.60 4.63
C LYS A 70 -13.59 -4.11 3.30
N LEU A 71 -12.28 -4.22 3.15
CA LEU A 71 -11.65 -4.60 1.89
C LEU A 71 -12.09 -5.97 1.38
N ILE A 72 -12.37 -6.89 2.27
CA ILE A 72 -12.77 -8.26 1.89
C ILE A 72 -14.23 -8.31 1.47
N ALA A 73 -15.08 -7.50 2.08
CA ALA A 73 -16.53 -7.56 1.91
C ALA A 73 -17.07 -6.61 0.84
N GLU A 74 -16.29 -5.61 0.41
CA GLU A 74 -16.75 -4.56 -0.49
C GLU A 74 -15.94 -4.52 -1.78
N THR A 75 -16.28 -3.58 -2.66
CA THR A 75 -15.66 -3.43 -3.98
C THR A 75 -14.13 -3.42 -3.96
N PRO A 76 -13.46 -2.74 -3.03
CA PRO A 76 -12.00 -2.82 -2.97
C PRO A 76 -11.46 -4.24 -2.79
N GLY A 77 -12.19 -5.07 -2.04
CA GLY A 77 -11.80 -6.46 -1.88
C GLY A 77 -11.87 -7.26 -3.18
N GLN A 78 -12.80 -6.92 -4.05
CA GLN A 78 -12.89 -7.54 -5.37
C GLN A 78 -11.66 -7.21 -6.21
N GLN A 79 -11.17 -5.98 -6.14
CA GLN A 79 -9.95 -5.60 -6.83
C GLN A 79 -8.76 -6.41 -6.33
N LEU A 80 -8.63 -6.60 -5.03
CA LEU A 80 -7.58 -7.43 -4.47
C LEU A 80 -7.66 -8.87 -4.97
N ASN A 81 -8.87 -9.43 -5.03
CA ASN A 81 -9.06 -10.77 -5.55
C ASN A 81 -8.63 -10.89 -7.00
N GLU A 82 -8.95 -9.90 -7.83
CA GLU A 82 -8.52 -9.87 -9.22
C GLU A 82 -7.00 -9.82 -9.35
N LEU A 83 -6.35 -9.07 -8.47
CA LEU A 83 -4.90 -8.95 -8.46
C LEU A 83 -4.23 -10.27 -8.07
N VAL A 84 -4.79 -10.99 -7.12
CA VAL A 84 -4.31 -12.32 -6.76
C VAL A 84 -4.47 -13.28 -7.95
N LYS A 85 -5.61 -13.21 -8.65
CA LYS A 85 -5.83 -14.00 -9.85
C LYS A 85 -4.84 -13.65 -10.96
N TYR A 86 -4.59 -12.37 -11.16
CA TYR A 86 -3.60 -11.90 -12.12
C TYR A 86 -2.22 -12.46 -11.81
N SER A 87 -1.81 -12.40 -10.55
CA SER A 87 -0.54 -12.95 -10.12
C SER A 87 -0.41 -14.43 -10.46
N ARG A 88 -1.46 -15.20 -10.21
CA ARG A 88 -1.46 -16.63 -10.51
C ARG A 88 -1.37 -16.92 -12.00
N LYS A 89 -2.09 -16.15 -12.82
CA LYS A 89 -2.11 -16.37 -14.27
C LYS A 89 -0.80 -16.02 -14.94
N SER A 90 -0.15 -14.95 -14.49
CA SER A 90 1.03 -14.40 -15.16
C SER A 90 2.34 -14.89 -14.55
N ASN A 91 2.30 -15.77 -13.56
CA ASN A 91 3.45 -16.14 -12.74
C ASN A 91 4.14 -14.91 -12.14
N HIS A 92 3.37 -13.84 -11.95
CA HIS A 92 3.88 -12.60 -11.43
C HIS A 92 3.76 -12.60 -9.91
N ILE A 93 4.85 -12.28 -9.24
CA ILE A 93 4.87 -12.27 -7.78
C ILE A 93 4.30 -10.96 -7.27
N ILE A 94 3.34 -11.05 -6.34
CA ILE A 94 2.77 -9.90 -5.67
C ILE A 94 3.27 -9.90 -4.23
N GLY A 95 3.71 -8.73 -3.78
CA GLY A 95 4.09 -8.52 -2.38
C GLY A 95 3.16 -7.53 -1.71
N PHE A 96 2.90 -7.74 -0.43
CA PHE A 96 2.15 -6.80 0.39
C PHE A 96 3.10 -6.19 1.39
N ILE A 97 3.09 -4.86 1.50
CA ILE A 97 3.84 -4.15 2.53
C ILE A 97 2.90 -3.28 3.33
N GLY A 98 3.28 -2.96 4.55
CA GLY A 98 2.48 -2.08 5.38
C GLY A 98 3.16 -1.76 6.69
N GLY A 99 2.87 -0.54 7.20
CA GLY A 99 3.30 -0.10 8.50
C GLY A 99 2.09 0.28 9.32
N PRO A 100 1.30 -0.69 9.83
CA PRO A 100 0.10 -0.36 10.57
C PRO A 100 0.45 0.47 11.81
N PRO A 101 -0.36 1.51 12.12
CA PRO A 101 -0.13 2.29 13.32
C PRO A 101 -0.39 1.45 14.56
N CYS A 102 0.45 1.60 15.56
CA CYS A 102 0.27 0.88 16.82
C CYS A 102 0.53 1.80 18.02
N PRO A 103 -0.17 2.94 18.11
CA PRO A 103 0.09 3.91 19.18
C PRO A 103 -0.17 3.33 20.58
N ASP A 104 -1.07 2.36 20.70
CA ASP A 104 -1.38 1.74 21.99
C ASP A 104 -0.37 0.69 22.42
N PHE A 105 0.50 0.25 21.51
CA PHE A 105 1.54 -0.73 21.81
C PHE A 105 2.91 -0.10 21.96
N SER A 106 3.07 1.18 21.62
CA SER A 106 4.34 1.88 21.77
C SER A 106 4.59 2.24 23.23
N VAL A 107 5.86 2.47 23.60
CA VAL A 107 6.22 2.89 24.95
C VAL A 107 5.58 4.24 25.29
N GLY A 108 5.43 5.12 24.31
CA GLY A 108 4.77 6.41 24.50
C GLY A 108 3.25 6.38 24.37
N GLY A 109 2.66 5.24 24.06
CA GLY A 109 1.22 5.09 23.92
C GLY A 109 0.53 4.74 25.23
N LYS A 110 -0.78 4.52 25.14
CA LYS A 110 -1.61 4.21 26.31
C LYS A 110 -1.71 2.73 26.62
N ASN A 111 -1.09 1.89 25.83
CA ASN A 111 -1.07 0.42 26.00
C ASN A 111 -2.46 -0.21 26.04
N LYS A 112 -3.37 0.27 25.20
CA LYS A 112 -4.75 -0.24 25.14
C LYS A 112 -4.98 -1.28 24.06
N GLY A 113 -4.04 -1.42 23.13
CA GLY A 113 -4.25 -2.24 21.93
C GLY A 113 -4.39 -3.72 22.20
N HIS A 114 -3.96 -4.20 23.35
CA HIS A 114 -4.00 -5.61 23.69
C HIS A 114 -5.16 -5.98 24.62
N LEU A 115 -6.07 -5.07 24.87
CA LEU A 115 -7.24 -5.34 25.69
C LEU A 115 -8.31 -6.20 24.96
#